data_a47199d3ae475ff4b8f2cadf5cf6e750
#
_entry.id   a47199d3ae475ff4b8f2cadf5cf6e750
#
_cell.length_a   1.000
_cell.length_b   1.000
_cell.length_c   1.000
_cell.angle_alpha   90.00
_cell.angle_beta   90.00
_cell.angle_gamma   90.00
#
_symmetry.space_group_name_H-M   'P 1'
#
loop_
_entity.id
_entity.type
_entity.pdbx_description
1 polymer ?
#
loop_
_entity_poly.entity_id
_entity_poly.type
_entity_poly.pdbx_seq_one_letter_code
_entity_poly.pdbx_strand_id
1 'polypeptide(L)'
;MSQSMRRREIVRAAERLIGRYGPSKTTIADVAREADISVGSVYLEFPSKDALIEELSASRYKSVIEAMRAEAELDSRPFRDRLRGLLDARVEAFLRLAGEGDHACDLLHCKSEAVRTAHARFRSEERALIAEVLRAGARAGELDAPKPEATADTILAAYLTFSPPWIFASPKDELLGRLRAMHDLVLYGLVRRQPLERSRS
;
A
#
# COMPACT_ATOMS: atom_id res chain seq x y z
N MET A 1 29.31 -15.97 -2.49
CA MET A 1 28.15 -15.06 -2.37
C MET A 1 27.73 -14.99 -0.90
N SER A 2 27.55 -13.78 -0.31
CA SER A 2 27.02 -13.67 1.05
C SER A 2 25.54 -14.12 1.06
N GLN A 3 25.05 -14.58 2.22
CA GLN A 3 23.63 -14.97 2.41
C GLN A 3 22.68 -13.85 1.97
N SER A 4 22.96 -12.59 2.35
CA SER A 4 22.18 -11.42 1.96
C SER A 4 22.14 -11.17 0.44
N MET A 5 23.23 -11.47 -0.30
CA MET A 5 23.25 -11.36 -1.76
C MET A 5 22.42 -12.47 -2.41
N ARG A 6 22.56 -13.71 -1.92
CA ARG A 6 21.81 -14.87 -2.42
C ARG A 6 20.31 -14.65 -2.28
N ARG A 7 19.85 -14.24 -1.09
CA ARG A 7 18.44 -13.95 -0.85
C ARG A 7 17.89 -12.91 -1.83
N ARG A 8 18.63 -11.83 -2.09
CA ARG A 8 18.23 -10.79 -3.06
C ARG A 8 18.15 -11.32 -4.49
N GLU A 9 19.07 -12.17 -4.92
CA GLU A 9 19.02 -12.77 -6.27
C GLU A 9 17.81 -13.70 -6.43
N ILE A 10 17.48 -14.50 -5.41
CA ILE A 10 16.28 -15.35 -5.41
C ILE A 10 15.02 -14.49 -5.54
N VAL A 11 14.90 -13.42 -4.76
CA VAL A 11 13.74 -12.50 -4.79
C VAL A 11 13.59 -11.89 -6.18
N ARG A 12 14.67 -11.34 -6.76
CA ARG A 12 14.66 -10.76 -8.11
C ARG A 12 14.29 -11.77 -9.21
N ALA A 13 14.82 -12.98 -9.13
CA ALA A 13 14.47 -14.06 -10.07
C ALA A 13 12.98 -14.41 -9.97
N ALA A 14 12.47 -14.55 -8.75
CA ALA A 14 11.06 -14.84 -8.51
C ALA A 14 10.14 -13.69 -8.97
N GLU A 15 10.52 -12.43 -8.76
CA GLU A 15 9.76 -11.25 -9.25
C GLU A 15 9.61 -11.29 -10.77
N ARG A 16 10.71 -11.52 -11.51
CA ARG A 16 10.66 -11.61 -12.97
C ARG A 16 9.74 -12.74 -13.46
N LEU A 17 9.89 -13.94 -12.87
CA LEU A 17 9.11 -15.11 -13.26
C LEU A 17 7.62 -14.95 -12.92
N ILE A 18 7.32 -14.50 -11.72
CA ILE A 18 5.93 -14.30 -11.27
C ILE A 18 5.26 -13.17 -12.05
N GLY A 19 5.97 -12.07 -12.30
CA GLY A 19 5.46 -10.97 -13.12
C GLY A 19 5.07 -11.42 -14.54
N ARG A 20 5.79 -12.42 -15.10
CA ARG A 20 5.56 -12.94 -16.47
C ARG A 20 4.57 -14.11 -16.52
N TYR A 21 4.63 -15.04 -15.57
CA TYR A 21 3.90 -16.31 -15.65
C TYR A 21 2.85 -16.50 -14.57
N GLY A 22 2.85 -15.64 -13.57
CA GLY A 22 2.01 -15.73 -12.38
C GLY A 22 2.56 -16.68 -11.31
N PRO A 23 2.10 -16.51 -10.05
CA PRO A 23 2.60 -17.32 -8.92
C PRO A 23 2.22 -18.79 -9.06
N SER A 24 1.09 -19.13 -9.69
CA SER A 24 0.65 -20.52 -9.84
C SER A 24 1.54 -21.32 -10.79
N LYS A 25 2.04 -20.71 -11.87
CA LYS A 25 2.86 -21.35 -12.89
C LYS A 25 4.37 -21.32 -12.61
N THR A 26 4.82 -20.52 -11.65
CA THR A 26 6.23 -20.42 -11.24
C THR A 26 6.53 -21.46 -10.17
N THR A 27 7.60 -22.25 -10.36
CA THR A 27 8.08 -23.25 -9.38
C THR A 27 9.39 -22.80 -8.74
N ILE A 28 9.74 -23.39 -7.58
CA ILE A 28 11.04 -23.16 -6.93
C ILE A 28 12.20 -23.60 -7.85
N ALA A 29 12.01 -24.64 -8.66
CA ALA A 29 13.02 -25.07 -9.64
C ALA A 29 13.25 -24.03 -10.74
N ASP A 30 12.20 -23.36 -11.19
CA ASP A 30 12.30 -22.26 -12.16
C ASP A 30 13.06 -21.08 -11.56
N VAL A 31 12.75 -20.71 -10.31
CA VAL A 31 13.44 -19.63 -9.58
C VAL A 31 14.93 -19.98 -9.39
N ALA A 32 15.26 -21.20 -9.01
CA ALA A 32 16.63 -21.66 -8.87
C ALA A 32 17.41 -21.55 -10.17
N ARG A 33 16.81 -22.00 -11.28
CA ARG A 33 17.39 -21.91 -12.62
C ARG A 33 17.59 -20.46 -13.06
N GLU A 34 16.61 -19.60 -12.84
CA GLU A 34 16.68 -18.17 -13.17
C GLU A 34 17.73 -17.42 -12.34
N ALA A 35 17.95 -17.83 -11.10
CA ALA A 35 18.95 -17.26 -10.20
C ALA A 35 20.34 -17.90 -10.33
N ASP A 36 20.51 -18.90 -11.21
CA ASP A 36 21.74 -19.70 -11.40
C ASP A 36 22.28 -20.30 -10.09
N ILE A 37 21.38 -20.93 -9.33
CA ILE A 37 21.71 -21.63 -8.07
C ILE A 37 20.98 -22.96 -7.97
N SER A 38 21.38 -23.81 -7.01
CA SER A 38 20.69 -25.06 -6.76
C SER A 38 19.33 -24.84 -6.07
N VAL A 39 18.37 -25.74 -6.32
CA VAL A 39 17.07 -25.77 -5.62
C VAL A 39 17.25 -25.83 -4.10
N GLY A 40 18.24 -26.61 -3.61
CA GLY A 40 18.60 -26.66 -2.20
C GLY A 40 19.02 -25.30 -1.63
N SER A 41 19.72 -24.50 -2.43
CA SER A 41 20.11 -23.13 -2.05
C SER A 41 18.90 -22.21 -1.89
N VAL A 42 17.84 -22.38 -2.69
CA VAL A 42 16.60 -21.62 -2.53
C VAL A 42 15.91 -22.03 -1.23
N TYR A 43 15.81 -23.33 -0.95
CA TYR A 43 15.16 -23.82 0.30
C TYR A 43 15.91 -23.44 1.58
N LEU A 44 17.21 -23.19 1.52
CA LEU A 44 17.98 -22.64 2.65
C LEU A 44 17.56 -21.20 3.02
N GLU A 45 17.11 -20.40 2.03
CA GLU A 45 16.69 -19.00 2.23
C GLU A 45 15.17 -18.88 2.44
N PHE A 46 14.38 -19.71 1.77
CA PHE A 46 12.93 -19.73 1.81
C PHE A 46 12.44 -21.16 1.97
N PRO A 47 11.88 -21.52 3.15
CA PRO A 47 11.49 -22.90 3.46
C PRO A 47 10.36 -23.44 2.59
N SER A 48 9.63 -22.56 1.89
CA SER A 48 8.55 -22.91 0.96
C SER A 48 8.38 -21.86 -0.13
N LYS A 49 7.63 -22.21 -1.18
CA LYS A 49 7.18 -21.27 -2.19
C LYS A 49 6.31 -20.17 -1.59
N ASP A 50 5.46 -20.50 -0.62
CA ASP A 50 4.60 -19.54 0.06
C ASP A 50 5.40 -18.53 0.87
N ALA A 51 6.50 -18.94 1.53
CA ALA A 51 7.40 -18.01 2.21
C ALA A 51 8.06 -17.01 1.23
N LEU A 52 8.40 -17.47 0.02
CA LEU A 52 8.91 -16.59 -1.03
C LEU A 52 7.83 -15.64 -1.55
N ILE A 53 6.61 -16.11 -1.77
CA ILE A 53 5.47 -15.28 -2.19
C ILE A 53 5.12 -14.24 -1.12
N GLU A 54 5.15 -14.62 0.16
CA GLU A 54 4.92 -13.68 1.28
C GLU A 54 5.96 -12.56 1.28
N GLU A 55 7.25 -12.89 1.11
CA GLU A 55 8.32 -11.89 1.01
C GLU A 55 8.11 -10.92 -0.15
N LEU A 56 7.76 -11.44 -1.34
CA LEU A 56 7.49 -10.62 -2.52
C LEU A 56 6.30 -9.69 -2.30
N SER A 57 5.21 -10.21 -1.74
CA SER A 57 4.02 -9.41 -1.43
C SER A 57 4.33 -8.36 -0.37
N ALA A 58 5.06 -8.73 0.68
CA ALA A 58 5.46 -7.81 1.74
C ALA A 58 6.37 -6.68 1.20
N SER A 59 7.30 -6.99 0.28
CA SER A 59 8.15 -5.99 -0.37
C SER A 59 7.33 -4.98 -1.18
N ARG A 60 6.31 -5.45 -1.92
CA ARG A 60 5.40 -4.58 -2.67
C ARG A 60 4.58 -3.67 -1.77
N TYR A 61 3.99 -4.21 -0.72
CA TYR A 61 3.25 -3.41 0.26
C TYR A 61 4.15 -2.42 1.00
N LYS A 62 5.40 -2.81 1.31
CA LYS A 62 6.38 -1.92 1.91
C LYS A 62 6.65 -0.70 1.02
N SER A 63 6.78 -0.87 -0.29
CA SER A 63 6.98 0.25 -1.21
C SER A 63 5.79 1.23 -1.22
N VAL A 64 4.56 0.72 -1.02
CA VAL A 64 3.37 1.58 -0.85
C VAL A 64 3.46 2.38 0.45
N ILE A 65 3.79 1.73 1.57
CA ILE A 65 3.96 2.42 2.87
C ILE A 65 5.07 3.47 2.81
N GLU A 66 6.19 3.18 2.16
CA GLU A 66 7.30 4.13 1.98
C GLU A 66 6.86 5.37 1.19
N ALA A 67 6.10 5.20 0.11
CA ALA A 67 5.53 6.30 -0.65
C ALA A 67 4.55 7.14 0.18
N MET A 68 3.67 6.50 0.94
CA MET A 68 2.74 7.18 1.86
C MET A 68 3.48 7.95 2.95
N ARG A 69 4.52 7.36 3.53
CA ARG A 69 5.32 7.97 4.60
C ARG A 69 6.06 9.20 4.12
N ALA A 70 6.63 9.17 2.91
CA ALA A 70 7.31 10.32 2.32
C ALA A 70 6.39 11.56 2.27
N GLU A 71 5.11 11.40 1.92
CA GLU A 71 4.13 12.49 1.94
C GLU A 71 3.69 12.89 3.36
N ALA A 72 3.57 11.92 4.25
CA ALA A 72 3.20 12.17 5.65
C ALA A 72 4.26 13.00 6.41
N GLU A 73 5.52 12.87 6.06
CA GLU A 73 6.67 13.53 6.70
C GLU A 73 7.04 14.89 6.11
N LEU A 74 6.27 15.42 5.15
CA LEU A 74 6.51 16.75 4.56
C LEU A 74 6.11 17.88 5.52
N ASP A 75 6.97 18.20 6.47
CA ASP A 75 6.71 19.16 7.55
C ASP A 75 6.39 20.60 7.07
N SER A 76 6.75 20.94 5.83
CA SER A 76 6.44 22.23 5.22
C SER A 76 4.97 22.36 4.75
N ARG A 77 4.19 21.28 4.78
CA ARG A 77 2.79 21.26 4.33
C ARG A 77 1.81 21.21 5.51
N PRO A 78 0.65 21.88 5.40
CA PRO A 78 -0.46 21.70 6.33
C PRO A 78 -0.87 20.23 6.46
N PHE A 79 -1.34 19.79 7.62
CA PHE A 79 -1.73 18.39 7.86
C PHE A 79 -2.82 17.90 6.92
N ARG A 80 -3.73 18.78 6.50
CA ARG A 80 -4.73 18.47 5.47
C ARG A 80 -4.08 18.04 4.15
N ASP A 81 -3.05 18.76 3.70
CA ASP A 81 -2.37 18.49 2.44
C ASP A 81 -1.46 17.26 2.55
N ARG A 82 -0.87 17.03 3.74
CA ARG A 82 -0.13 15.79 4.06
C ARG A 82 -1.04 14.57 4.02
N LEU A 83 -2.24 14.64 4.60
CA LEU A 83 -3.23 13.56 4.56
C LEU A 83 -3.67 13.26 3.13
N ARG A 84 -3.92 14.30 2.33
CA ARG A 84 -4.27 14.15 0.92
C ARG A 84 -3.13 13.51 0.14
N GLY A 85 -1.91 14.04 0.24
CA GLY A 85 -0.72 13.54 -0.46
C GLY A 85 -0.42 12.07 -0.12
N LEU A 86 -0.57 11.68 1.15
CA LEU A 86 -0.43 10.31 1.60
C LEU A 86 -1.45 9.37 0.91
N LEU A 87 -2.71 9.78 0.77
CA LEU A 87 -3.75 8.98 0.11
C LEU A 87 -3.55 8.95 -1.41
N ASP A 88 -3.08 10.04 -2.03
CA ASP A 88 -2.70 10.08 -3.44
C ASP A 88 -1.51 9.13 -3.69
N ALA A 89 -0.44 9.24 -2.91
CA ALA A 89 0.76 8.40 -3.03
C ALA A 89 0.46 6.90 -2.90
N ARG A 90 -0.49 6.55 -2.03
CA ARG A 90 -0.99 5.18 -1.90
C ARG A 90 -1.58 4.65 -3.21
N VAL A 91 -2.48 5.40 -3.81
CA VAL A 91 -3.17 5.02 -5.06
C VAL A 91 -2.17 4.95 -6.21
N GLU A 92 -1.29 5.94 -6.34
CA GLU A 92 -0.26 5.98 -7.37
C GLU A 92 0.74 4.83 -7.24
N ALA A 93 1.12 4.46 -6.01
CA ALA A 93 1.99 3.31 -5.78
C ALA A 93 1.35 2.00 -6.23
N PHE A 94 0.07 1.76 -5.93
CA PHE A 94 -0.65 0.58 -6.43
C PHE A 94 -0.76 0.56 -7.95
N LEU A 95 -1.07 1.70 -8.59
CA LEU A 95 -1.15 1.80 -10.06
C LEU A 95 0.21 1.55 -10.71
N ARG A 96 1.30 2.02 -10.11
CA ARG A 96 2.67 1.75 -10.59
C ARG A 96 2.99 0.27 -10.50
N LEU A 97 2.73 -0.37 -9.34
CA LEU A 97 2.95 -1.79 -9.15
C LEU A 97 2.14 -2.65 -10.14
N ALA A 98 0.92 -2.24 -10.48
CA ALA A 98 0.11 -2.93 -11.48
C ALA A 98 0.73 -2.91 -12.89
N GLY A 99 1.50 -1.87 -13.22
CA GLY A 99 2.18 -1.73 -14.51
C GLY A 99 3.46 -2.55 -14.66
N GLU A 100 3.93 -3.26 -13.63
CA GLU A 100 5.19 -4.00 -13.63
C GLU A 100 5.12 -5.38 -14.32
N GLY A 101 3.97 -5.80 -14.80
CA GLY A 101 3.79 -7.07 -15.55
C GLY A 101 2.37 -7.60 -15.46
N ASP A 102 2.04 -8.53 -16.35
CA ASP A 102 0.68 -9.09 -16.50
C ASP A 102 0.13 -9.74 -15.22
N HIS A 103 1.02 -10.26 -14.38
CA HIS A 103 0.69 -10.92 -13.11
C HIS A 103 1.13 -10.15 -11.86
N ALA A 104 1.54 -8.88 -12.03
CA ALA A 104 2.01 -8.07 -10.91
C ALA A 104 0.95 -7.92 -9.82
N CYS A 105 -0.33 -7.84 -10.20
CA CYS A 105 -1.45 -7.71 -9.27
C CYS A 105 -1.69 -8.97 -8.43
N ASP A 106 -1.27 -10.16 -8.89
CA ASP A 106 -1.47 -11.42 -8.17
C ASP A 106 -0.75 -11.44 -6.80
N LEU A 107 0.34 -10.68 -6.66
CA LEU A 107 1.06 -10.50 -5.40
C LEU A 107 0.39 -9.50 -4.43
N LEU A 108 -0.67 -8.82 -4.87
CA LEU A 108 -1.41 -7.83 -4.08
C LEU A 108 -2.81 -8.29 -3.68
N HIS A 109 -3.40 -9.28 -4.36
CA HIS A 109 -4.79 -9.67 -4.11
C HIS A 109 -5.13 -11.15 -4.37
N CYS A 110 -4.16 -12.05 -4.56
CA CYS A 110 -4.49 -13.46 -4.77
C CYS A 110 -5.02 -14.11 -3.48
N LYS A 111 -5.70 -15.28 -3.65
CA LYS A 111 -6.32 -16.02 -2.54
C LYS A 111 -5.31 -16.77 -1.64
N SER A 112 -4.01 -16.67 -1.92
CA SER A 112 -2.98 -17.37 -1.14
C SER A 112 -2.91 -16.83 0.29
N GLU A 113 -2.67 -17.71 1.25
CA GLU A 113 -2.47 -17.34 2.66
C GLU A 113 -1.28 -16.38 2.83
N ALA A 114 -0.21 -16.62 2.08
CA ALA A 114 0.98 -15.79 2.08
C ALA A 114 0.67 -14.33 1.71
N VAL A 115 -0.12 -14.10 0.65
CA VAL A 115 -0.54 -12.76 0.24
C VAL A 115 -1.49 -12.15 1.27
N ARG A 116 -2.40 -12.94 1.86
CA ARG A 116 -3.29 -12.44 2.93
C ARG A 116 -2.51 -12.00 4.16
N THR A 117 -1.49 -12.74 4.56
CA THR A 117 -0.62 -12.40 5.69
C THR A 117 0.12 -11.08 5.45
N ALA A 118 0.73 -10.93 4.28
CA ALA A 118 1.39 -9.68 3.88
C ALA A 118 0.41 -8.49 3.84
N HIS A 119 -0.79 -8.71 3.29
CA HIS A 119 -1.85 -7.70 3.25
C HIS A 119 -2.33 -7.28 4.65
N ALA A 120 -2.49 -8.22 5.58
CA ALA A 120 -2.90 -7.90 6.94
C ALA A 120 -1.89 -7.00 7.67
N ARG A 121 -0.58 -7.28 7.49
CA ARG A 121 0.50 -6.41 8.01
C ARG A 121 0.44 -5.01 7.39
N PHE A 122 0.33 -4.94 6.06
CA PHE A 122 0.17 -3.67 5.36
C PHE A 122 -1.01 -2.84 5.89
N ARG A 123 -2.19 -3.45 6.06
CA ARG A 123 -3.38 -2.78 6.59
C ARG A 123 -3.14 -2.19 7.98
N SER A 124 -2.40 -2.88 8.83
CA SER A 124 -2.05 -2.38 10.16
C SER A 124 -1.12 -1.16 10.10
N GLU A 125 -0.08 -1.22 9.26
CA GLU A 125 0.87 -0.12 9.07
C GLU A 125 0.22 1.10 8.41
N GLU A 126 -0.58 0.89 7.37
CA GLU A 126 -1.36 1.91 6.67
C GLU A 126 -2.28 2.67 7.65
N ARG A 127 -3.04 1.92 8.46
CA ARG A 127 -3.91 2.47 9.49
C ARG A 127 -3.13 3.31 10.51
N ALA A 128 -2.02 2.79 10.99
CA ALA A 128 -1.18 3.48 11.97
C ALA A 128 -0.64 4.80 11.42
N LEU A 129 -0.17 4.82 10.18
CA LEU A 129 0.37 6.01 9.53
C LEU A 129 -0.70 7.10 9.32
N ILE A 130 -1.90 6.72 8.86
CA ILE A 130 -3.02 7.67 8.74
C ILE A 130 -3.41 8.23 10.10
N ALA A 131 -3.53 7.38 11.13
CA ALA A 131 -3.88 7.80 12.48
C ALA A 131 -2.81 8.74 13.08
N GLU A 132 -1.54 8.55 12.75
CA GLU A 132 -0.44 9.42 13.19
C GLU A 132 -0.60 10.84 12.60
N VAL A 133 -0.85 10.98 11.30
CA VAL A 133 -1.10 12.27 10.65
C VAL A 133 -2.34 12.95 11.23
N LEU A 134 -3.44 12.20 11.41
CA LEU A 134 -4.67 12.73 12.01
C LEU A 134 -4.45 13.21 13.45
N ARG A 135 -3.72 12.46 14.26
CA ARG A 135 -3.41 12.81 15.66
C ARG A 135 -2.52 14.05 15.73
N ALA A 136 -1.53 14.14 14.87
CA ALA A 136 -0.64 15.31 14.80
C ALA A 136 -1.41 16.56 14.34
N GLY A 137 -2.25 16.44 13.30
CA GLY A 137 -3.08 17.53 12.80
C GLY A 137 -4.14 17.99 13.81
N ALA A 138 -4.72 17.06 14.58
CA ALA A 138 -5.65 17.41 15.68
C ALA A 138 -4.94 18.17 16.80
N ARG A 139 -3.72 17.77 17.18
CA ARG A 139 -2.93 18.50 18.17
C ARG A 139 -2.51 19.90 17.69
N ALA A 140 -2.27 20.06 16.39
CA ALA A 140 -1.98 21.36 15.78
C ALA A 140 -3.24 22.25 15.60
N GLY A 141 -4.44 21.70 15.84
CA GLY A 141 -5.71 22.42 15.62
C GLY A 141 -6.11 22.56 14.16
N GLU A 142 -5.45 21.83 13.23
CA GLU A 142 -5.73 21.88 11.79
C GLU A 142 -6.80 20.86 11.36
N LEU A 143 -6.91 19.74 12.08
CA LEU A 143 -7.88 18.67 11.77
C LEU A 143 -8.82 18.43 12.94
N ASP A 144 -10.08 18.16 12.64
CA ASP A 144 -11.08 17.72 13.63
C ASP A 144 -11.15 16.19 13.64
N ALA A 145 -10.24 15.56 14.38
CA ALA A 145 -10.15 14.12 14.51
C ALA A 145 -10.00 13.69 15.99
N PRO A 146 -11.08 13.78 16.80
CA PRO A 146 -11.02 13.46 18.23
C PRO A 146 -10.72 11.99 18.53
N LYS A 147 -10.95 11.10 17.57
CA LYS A 147 -10.63 9.66 17.62
C LYS A 147 -9.82 9.25 16.38
N PRO A 148 -8.51 9.57 16.33
CA PRO A 148 -7.71 9.40 15.12
C PRO A 148 -7.73 7.98 14.55
N GLU A 149 -7.70 6.95 15.41
CA GLU A 149 -7.71 5.54 14.99
C GLU A 149 -9.05 5.17 14.32
N ALA A 150 -10.17 5.56 14.91
CA ALA A 150 -11.50 5.30 14.34
C ALA A 150 -11.72 6.11 13.06
N THR A 151 -11.20 7.34 13.01
CA THR A 151 -11.23 8.17 11.80
C THR A 151 -10.40 7.54 10.69
N ALA A 152 -9.22 6.99 10.99
CA ALA A 152 -8.40 6.26 10.03
C ALA A 152 -9.14 5.02 9.48
N ASP A 153 -9.80 4.24 10.34
CA ASP A 153 -10.62 3.10 9.93
C ASP A 153 -11.75 3.53 8.98
N THR A 154 -12.41 4.64 9.27
CA THR A 154 -13.48 5.20 8.42
C THR A 154 -12.94 5.66 7.06
N ILE A 155 -11.81 6.36 7.03
CA ILE A 155 -11.15 6.77 5.79
C ILE A 155 -10.80 5.53 4.96
N LEU A 156 -10.16 4.52 5.55
CA LEU A 156 -9.78 3.30 4.84
C LEU A 156 -11.00 2.54 4.29
N ALA A 157 -12.11 2.53 5.01
CA ALA A 157 -13.36 1.96 4.52
C ALA A 157 -13.94 2.75 3.33
N ALA A 158 -13.94 4.08 3.41
CA ALA A 158 -14.38 4.95 2.31
C ALA A 158 -13.51 4.81 1.06
N TYR A 159 -12.20 4.56 1.24
CA TYR A 159 -11.24 4.40 0.15
C TYR A 159 -11.10 2.96 -0.36
N LEU A 160 -12.00 2.04 0.00
CA LEU A 160 -11.91 0.63 -0.38
C LEU A 160 -11.85 0.43 -1.91
N THR A 161 -12.59 1.23 -2.68
CA THR A 161 -12.58 1.17 -4.15
C THR A 161 -11.24 1.58 -4.78
N PHE A 162 -10.39 2.29 -4.03
CA PHE A 162 -9.02 2.65 -4.40
C PHE A 162 -7.97 1.67 -3.85
N SER A 163 -8.38 0.44 -3.59
CA SER A 163 -7.53 -0.66 -3.09
C SER A 163 -7.58 -1.84 -4.05
N PRO A 164 -6.53 -2.70 -4.10
CA PRO A 164 -6.63 -3.98 -4.79
C PRO A 164 -7.76 -4.85 -4.23
N PRO A 165 -8.51 -5.59 -5.08
CA PRO A 165 -8.39 -5.63 -6.54
C PRO A 165 -9.13 -4.51 -7.29
N TRP A 166 -9.98 -3.74 -6.61
CA TRP A 166 -10.94 -2.80 -7.20
C TRP A 166 -10.27 -1.68 -8.01
N ILE A 167 -9.10 -1.22 -7.54
CA ILE A 167 -8.31 -0.18 -8.19
C ILE A 167 -7.91 -0.53 -9.64
N PHE A 168 -7.82 -1.83 -9.96
CA PHE A 168 -7.42 -2.33 -11.28
C PHE A 168 -8.61 -2.52 -12.24
N ALA A 169 -9.83 -2.35 -11.75
CA ALA A 169 -11.05 -2.59 -12.54
C ALA A 169 -11.50 -1.36 -13.36
N SER A 170 -10.91 -0.19 -13.15
CA SER A 170 -11.33 1.05 -13.79
C SER A 170 -10.20 1.70 -14.59
N PRO A 171 -10.51 2.42 -15.69
CA PRO A 171 -9.53 3.26 -16.38
C PRO A 171 -8.91 4.28 -15.44
N LYS A 172 -7.59 4.52 -15.60
CA LYS A 172 -6.80 5.37 -14.69
C LYS A 172 -7.38 6.77 -14.53
N ASP A 173 -7.78 7.41 -15.62
CA ASP A 173 -8.26 8.80 -15.58
C ASP A 173 -9.59 8.93 -14.84
N GLU A 174 -10.50 7.95 -15.00
CA GLU A 174 -11.76 7.88 -14.27
C GLU A 174 -11.50 7.64 -12.77
N LEU A 175 -10.59 6.73 -12.46
CA LEU A 175 -10.19 6.44 -11.08
C LEU A 175 -9.63 7.69 -10.39
N LEU A 176 -8.72 8.42 -11.04
CA LEU A 176 -8.14 9.64 -10.50
C LEU A 176 -9.16 10.78 -10.38
N GLY A 177 -10.15 10.84 -11.26
CA GLY A 177 -11.28 11.77 -11.12
C GLY A 177 -12.12 11.49 -9.88
N ARG A 178 -12.46 10.22 -9.66
CA ARG A 178 -13.18 9.76 -8.45
C ARG A 178 -12.37 9.96 -7.18
N LEU A 179 -11.05 9.75 -7.23
CA LEU A 179 -10.16 9.97 -6.09
C LEU A 179 -10.18 11.43 -5.65
N ARG A 180 -10.08 12.39 -6.59
CA ARG A 180 -10.18 13.83 -6.28
C ARG A 180 -11.51 14.18 -5.63
N ALA A 181 -12.63 13.69 -6.16
CA ALA A 181 -13.95 13.92 -5.58
C ALA A 181 -14.07 13.32 -4.17
N MET A 182 -13.47 12.15 -3.92
CA MET A 182 -13.43 11.54 -2.58
C MET A 182 -12.59 12.38 -1.61
N HIS A 183 -11.45 12.92 -2.03
CA HIS A 183 -10.66 13.84 -1.19
C HIS A 183 -11.47 15.07 -0.80
N ASP A 184 -12.16 15.69 -1.75
CA ASP A 184 -12.98 16.87 -1.47
C ASP A 184 -14.08 16.54 -0.45
N LEU A 185 -14.73 15.38 -0.59
CA LEU A 185 -15.75 14.91 0.35
C LEU A 185 -15.16 14.67 1.75
N VAL A 186 -14.04 13.97 1.85
CA VAL A 186 -13.43 13.60 3.14
C VAL A 186 -12.82 14.80 3.85
N LEU A 187 -12.14 15.70 3.12
CA LEU A 187 -11.43 16.82 3.72
C LEU A 187 -12.31 18.04 3.99
N TYR A 188 -13.36 18.24 3.19
CA TYR A 188 -14.22 19.45 3.31
C TYR A 188 -15.66 19.15 3.68
N GLY A 189 -16.12 17.89 3.55
CA GLY A 189 -17.50 17.49 3.82
C GLY A 189 -18.52 18.07 2.82
N LEU A 190 -19.81 17.83 3.11
CA LEU A 190 -20.92 18.33 2.28
C LEU A 190 -21.66 19.51 2.94
N VAL A 191 -21.50 19.69 4.23
CA VAL A 191 -22.22 20.71 4.99
C VAL A 191 -21.31 21.89 5.26
N ARG A 192 -21.73 23.08 4.84
CA ARG A 192 -21.05 24.32 5.25
C ARG A 192 -21.18 24.46 6.76
N ARG A 193 -20.07 24.40 7.50
CA ARG A 193 -20.05 24.81 8.91
C ARG A 193 -20.37 26.29 8.96
N GLN A 194 -21.51 26.66 9.58
CA GLN A 194 -21.75 28.06 9.90
C GLN A 194 -20.67 28.53 10.88
N PRO A 195 -20.11 29.74 10.70
CA PRO A 195 -19.24 30.30 11.72
C PRO A 195 -19.97 30.30 13.04
N LEU A 196 -19.37 29.74 14.10
CA LEU A 196 -19.88 29.91 15.45
C LEU A 196 -19.95 31.42 15.73
N GLU A 197 -21.17 31.99 15.81
CA GLU A 197 -21.36 33.34 16.31
C GLU A 197 -20.74 33.39 17.72
N ARG A 198 -19.61 34.10 17.81
CA ARG A 198 -19.08 34.44 19.13
C ARG A 198 -20.13 35.25 19.84
N SER A 199 -20.84 34.62 20.78
CA SER A 199 -21.71 35.35 21.71
C SER A 199 -20.85 36.44 22.36
N ARG A 200 -21.08 37.68 21.94
CA ARG A 200 -20.59 38.85 22.66
C ARG A 200 -21.41 38.92 23.93
N SER A 201 -20.84 38.59 25.06
CA SER A 201 -21.28 39.00 26.39
C SER A 201 -20.49 40.20 26.80
#